data_b2f3d842a615c783beaf890b6cd6cd1d
#
_entry.id   b2f3d842a615c783beaf890b6cd6cd1d
#
_cell.length_a   1.000
_cell.length_b   1.000
_cell.length_c   1.000
_cell.angle_alpha   90.00
_cell.angle_beta   90.00
_cell.angle_gamma   90.00
#
_symmetry.space_group_name_H-M   'P 1'
#
loop_
_entity.id
_entity.type
_entity.pdbx_description
1 polymer ?
#
loop_
_entity_poly.entity_id
_entity_poly.type
_entity_poly.pdbx_seq_one_letter_code
_entity_poly.pdbx_strand_id
1 'polypeptide(L)'
;MKITKKSIPLPKIESGYHPYVSDIIRRDKKTICRADPLNDNIINNLIQVIDLHVTETNKKTYQIISPNLIFNTIFHLPSLKSKLLPVSVFSFSSQHEFQNYLITELLYRPAIEKHECFGHNVASRHHACQKLFKVPSKRHIAQVANIHYSTLRVS
;
A
#
# COMPACT_ATOMS: atom_id res chain seq x y z
N MET A 1 20.09 -10.15 4.90
CA MET A 1 18.65 -9.85 5.04
C MET A 1 17.84 -11.14 4.95
N LYS A 2 16.97 -11.35 5.92
CA LYS A 2 16.04 -12.49 5.95
C LYS A 2 14.61 -11.96 5.89
N ILE A 3 13.76 -12.59 5.08
CA ILE A 3 12.36 -12.23 4.92
C ILE A 3 11.50 -13.43 5.32
N THR A 4 10.54 -13.20 6.19
CA THR A 4 9.58 -14.22 6.64
C THR A 4 8.15 -13.72 6.42
N LYS A 5 7.32 -14.48 5.74
CA LYS A 5 5.89 -14.16 5.58
C LYS A 5 5.13 -14.57 6.84
N LYS A 6 4.30 -13.68 7.35
CA LYS A 6 3.44 -13.92 8.52
C LYS A 6 2.06 -13.28 8.32
N SER A 7 1.08 -13.75 9.08
CA SER A 7 -0.22 -13.09 9.24
C SER A 7 -0.30 -12.51 10.65
N ILE A 8 -0.50 -11.20 10.74
CA ILE A 8 -0.39 -10.46 12.00
C ILE A 8 -1.67 -9.67 12.25
N PRO A 9 -2.25 -9.70 13.46
CA PRO A 9 -3.38 -8.85 13.80
C PRO A 9 -2.99 -7.38 13.81
N LEU A 10 -3.87 -6.51 13.32
CA LEU A 10 -3.63 -5.07 13.23
C LEU A 10 -3.11 -4.43 14.53
N PRO A 11 -3.62 -4.78 15.74
CA PRO A 11 -3.11 -4.18 16.98
C PRO A 11 -1.64 -4.43 17.28
N LYS A 12 -1.02 -5.43 16.65
CA LYS A 12 0.43 -5.68 16.79
C LYS A 12 1.29 -4.86 15.84
N ILE A 13 0.68 -4.21 14.87
CA ILE A 13 1.37 -3.28 13.98
C ILE A 13 1.28 -1.89 14.62
N GLU A 14 2.43 -1.31 14.95
CA GLU A 14 2.48 0.02 15.54
C GLU A 14 1.89 1.06 14.59
N SER A 15 1.17 2.04 15.16
CA SER A 15 0.69 3.19 14.39
C SER A 15 1.89 4.05 13.96
N GLY A 16 2.19 4.06 12.68
CA GLY A 16 3.29 4.83 12.13
C GLY A 16 4.44 3.97 11.61
N TYR A 17 5.35 4.65 10.97
CA TYR A 17 6.52 4.04 10.34
C TYR A 17 7.69 3.92 11.33
N HIS A 18 8.63 3.05 11.00
CA HIS A 18 9.95 3.07 11.62
C HIS A 18 10.52 4.50 11.61
N PRO A 19 11.20 4.97 12.68
CA PRO A 19 11.68 6.35 12.81
C PRO A 19 12.46 6.87 11.59
N TYR A 20 13.35 6.07 11.02
CA TYR A 20 14.10 6.45 9.82
C TYR A 20 13.18 6.69 8.61
N VAL A 21 12.19 5.84 8.42
CA VAL A 21 11.22 6.01 7.33
C VAL A 21 10.41 7.28 7.55
N SER A 22 9.91 7.49 8.76
CA SER A 22 9.17 8.72 9.12
C SER A 22 9.98 9.98 8.84
N ASP A 23 11.26 10.00 9.20
CA ASP A 23 12.14 11.14 8.95
C ASP A 23 12.37 11.38 7.46
N ILE A 24 12.58 10.32 6.68
CA ILE A 24 12.85 10.42 5.24
C ILE A 24 11.62 10.92 4.49
N ILE A 25 10.41 10.40 4.79
CA ILE A 25 9.18 10.76 4.08
C ILE A 25 8.45 11.97 4.67
N ARG A 26 8.98 12.59 5.70
CA ARG A 26 8.32 13.69 6.43
C ARG A 26 7.86 14.86 5.53
N ARG A 27 8.60 15.14 4.45
CA ARG A 27 8.31 16.21 3.50
C ARG A 27 7.59 15.75 2.24
N ASP A 28 7.20 14.48 2.18
CA ASP A 28 6.46 13.96 1.04
C ASP A 28 5.12 14.67 0.88
N LYS A 29 4.71 14.84 -0.37
CA LYS A 29 3.33 15.20 -0.67
C LYS A 29 2.43 14.02 -0.34
N LYS A 30 1.48 14.23 0.57
CA LYS A 30 0.53 13.19 0.96
C LYS A 30 -0.51 13.02 -0.14
N THR A 31 -0.60 11.81 -0.67
CA THR A 31 -1.71 11.39 -1.53
C THR A 31 -2.77 10.75 -0.63
N ILE A 32 -4.00 11.28 -0.67
CA ILE A 32 -5.12 10.78 0.11
C ILE A 32 -6.04 10.01 -0.83
N CYS A 33 -6.14 8.70 -0.61
CA CYS A 33 -7.16 7.86 -1.22
C CYS A 33 -8.36 7.72 -0.26
N ARG A 34 -9.51 7.35 -0.82
CA ARG A 34 -10.74 7.19 -0.04
C ARG A 34 -11.13 5.72 0.03
N ALA A 35 -11.36 5.22 1.24
CA ALA A 35 -11.83 3.85 1.49
C ALA A 35 -13.35 3.73 1.52
N ASP A 36 -14.08 4.81 1.80
CA ASP A 36 -15.54 4.83 1.91
C ASP A 36 -16.29 4.29 0.68
N PRO A 37 -15.82 4.47 -0.59
CA PRO A 37 -16.48 3.86 -1.74
C PRO A 37 -16.22 2.34 -1.89
N LEU A 38 -15.32 1.75 -1.11
CA LEU A 38 -14.96 0.32 -1.21
C LEU A 38 -15.98 -0.54 -0.49
N ASN A 39 -16.41 -1.63 -1.13
CA ASN A 39 -17.21 -2.67 -0.45
C ASN A 39 -16.32 -3.70 0.26
N ASP A 40 -16.91 -4.51 1.14
CA ASP A 40 -16.19 -5.47 1.96
C ASP A 40 -15.42 -6.52 1.14
N ASN A 41 -15.97 -6.95 0.00
CA ASN A 41 -15.28 -7.91 -0.89
C ASN A 41 -13.99 -7.33 -1.46
N ILE A 42 -14.03 -6.08 -1.91
CA ILE A 42 -12.84 -5.37 -2.42
C ILE A 42 -11.83 -5.15 -1.29
N ILE A 43 -12.26 -4.74 -0.12
CA ILE A 43 -11.39 -4.58 1.06
C ILE A 43 -10.71 -5.90 1.41
N ASN A 44 -11.44 -7.00 1.45
CA ASN A 44 -10.88 -8.32 1.72
C ASN A 44 -9.84 -8.73 0.66
N ASN A 45 -10.10 -8.46 -0.62
CA ASN A 45 -9.16 -8.74 -1.69
C ASN A 45 -7.90 -7.85 -1.57
N LEU A 46 -8.06 -6.57 -1.23
CA LEU A 46 -6.92 -5.67 -1.00
C LEU A 46 -6.04 -6.15 0.15
N ILE A 47 -6.64 -6.64 1.24
CA ILE A 47 -5.90 -7.24 2.37
C ILE A 47 -5.07 -8.44 1.92
N GLN A 48 -5.58 -9.28 1.03
CA GLN A 48 -4.85 -10.45 0.54
C GLN A 48 -3.68 -10.12 -0.39
N VAL A 49 -3.74 -9.01 -1.12
CA VAL A 49 -2.70 -8.59 -2.07
C VAL A 49 -1.74 -7.55 -1.51
N ILE A 50 -1.97 -7.07 -0.30
CA ILE A 50 -1.09 -6.11 0.35
C ILE A 50 0.27 -6.76 0.64
N ASP A 51 1.34 -6.07 0.29
CA ASP A 51 2.71 -6.47 0.67
C ASP A 51 3.26 -5.45 1.67
N LEU A 52 2.89 -5.64 2.93
CA LEU A 52 3.28 -4.75 4.01
C LEU A 52 4.63 -5.18 4.58
N HIS A 53 5.66 -4.37 4.36
CA HIS A 53 7.01 -4.62 4.88
C HIS A 53 7.13 -4.10 6.32
N VAL A 54 7.50 -4.97 7.22
CA VAL A 54 7.65 -4.64 8.65
C VAL A 54 8.94 -5.20 9.22
N THR A 55 9.38 -4.61 10.34
CA THR A 55 10.43 -5.17 11.19
C THR A 55 9.90 -5.38 12.59
N GLU A 56 10.35 -6.43 13.26
CA GLU A 56 9.93 -6.74 14.64
C GLU A 56 10.70 -5.86 15.64
N THR A 57 9.99 -5.33 16.63
CA THR A 57 10.56 -4.55 17.72
C THR A 57 10.88 -5.43 18.92
N ASN A 58 11.65 -4.92 19.88
CA ASN A 58 11.95 -5.60 21.15
C ASN A 58 10.69 -5.90 21.99
N LYS A 59 9.58 -5.21 21.72
CA LYS A 59 8.28 -5.41 22.40
C LYS A 59 7.40 -6.46 21.72
N LYS A 60 7.92 -7.18 20.73
CA LYS A 60 7.16 -8.14 19.89
C LYS A 60 5.97 -7.49 19.15
N THR A 61 6.11 -6.21 18.85
CA THR A 61 5.27 -5.46 17.91
C THR A 61 6.01 -5.29 16.60
N TYR A 62 5.36 -4.71 15.60
CA TYR A 62 5.92 -4.58 14.26
C TYR A 62 5.84 -3.13 13.80
N GLN A 63 6.94 -2.62 13.28
CA GLN A 63 7.02 -1.28 12.68
C GLN A 63 7.09 -1.38 11.17
N ILE A 64 6.32 -0.55 10.48
CA ILE A 64 6.31 -0.49 9.01
C ILE A 64 7.59 0.20 8.54
N ILE A 65 8.28 -0.44 7.58
CA ILE A 65 9.56 0.02 7.04
C ILE A 65 9.49 0.42 5.56
N SER A 66 8.31 0.30 4.93
CA SER A 66 8.08 0.80 3.57
C SER A 66 6.70 1.44 3.48
N PRO A 67 6.56 2.63 2.87
CA PRO A 67 5.27 3.24 2.64
C PRO A 67 4.35 2.31 1.85
N ASN A 68 3.12 2.14 2.34
CA ASN A 68 2.12 1.31 1.68
C ASN A 68 0.80 2.07 1.59
N LEU A 69 0.46 2.52 0.38
CA LEU A 69 -0.70 3.36 0.16
C LEU A 69 -2.01 2.59 0.38
N ILE A 70 -2.05 1.29 0.07
CA ILE A 70 -3.23 0.45 0.35
C ILE A 70 -3.47 0.40 1.85
N PHE A 71 -2.45 0.09 2.64
CA PHE A 71 -2.55 0.08 4.10
C PHE A 71 -2.97 1.44 4.65
N ASN A 72 -2.35 2.53 4.20
CA ASN A 72 -2.68 3.88 4.63
C ASN A 72 -4.14 4.26 4.32
N THR A 73 -4.71 3.70 3.26
CA THR A 73 -6.09 3.96 2.86
C THR A 73 -7.10 3.21 3.71
N ILE A 74 -6.81 1.96 4.10
CA ILE A 74 -7.80 1.07 4.74
C ILE A 74 -7.58 0.86 6.25
N PHE A 75 -6.42 1.19 6.81
CA PHE A 75 -6.05 0.80 8.19
C PHE A 75 -7.00 1.35 9.27
N HIS A 76 -7.68 2.46 9.01
CA HIS A 76 -8.62 3.09 9.93
C HIS A 76 -10.03 2.46 9.90
N LEU A 77 -10.29 1.54 8.96
CA LEU A 77 -11.59 0.89 8.86
C LEU A 77 -11.82 -0.03 10.08
N PRO A 78 -12.97 0.09 10.76
CA PRO A 78 -13.26 -0.72 11.94
C PRO A 78 -13.20 -2.23 11.69
N SER A 79 -13.55 -2.66 10.48
CA SER A 79 -13.53 -4.07 10.07
C SER A 79 -12.13 -4.69 10.07
N LEU A 80 -11.05 -3.90 9.97
CA LEU A 80 -9.69 -4.41 9.99
C LEU A 80 -9.22 -4.82 11.39
N LYS A 81 -9.81 -4.31 12.45
CA LYS A 81 -9.39 -4.61 13.84
C LYS A 81 -9.45 -6.09 14.19
N SER A 82 -10.35 -6.84 13.56
CA SER A 82 -10.53 -8.27 13.77
C SER A 82 -9.83 -9.14 12.72
N LYS A 83 -9.12 -8.56 11.77
CA LYS A 83 -8.51 -9.29 10.66
C LYS A 83 -7.02 -9.49 10.85
N LEU A 84 -6.51 -10.60 10.28
CA LEU A 84 -5.09 -10.85 10.15
C LEU A 84 -4.60 -10.23 8.83
N LEU A 85 -3.50 -9.49 8.91
CA LEU A 85 -2.86 -8.86 7.77
C LEU A 85 -1.63 -9.66 7.34
N PRO A 86 -1.50 -10.02 6.05
CA PRO A 86 -0.29 -10.63 5.54
C PRO A 86 0.83 -9.59 5.53
N VAL A 87 1.97 -9.93 6.11
CA VAL A 87 3.14 -9.06 6.19
C VAL A 87 4.40 -9.80 5.79
N SER A 88 5.36 -9.07 5.26
CA SER A 88 6.73 -9.52 5.07
C SER A 88 7.58 -8.97 6.22
N VAL A 89 8.02 -9.83 7.11
CA VAL A 89 8.88 -9.46 8.25
C VAL A 89 10.33 -9.51 7.81
N PHE A 90 10.99 -8.37 7.83
CA PHE A 90 12.38 -8.20 7.48
C PHE A 90 13.26 -8.21 8.71
N SER A 91 14.33 -9.00 8.69
CA SER A 91 15.39 -9.01 9.68
C SER A 91 16.71 -8.67 8.98
N PHE A 92 17.41 -7.67 9.49
CA PHE A 92 18.67 -7.17 8.93
C PHE A 92 19.84 -7.61 9.82
N SER A 93 20.91 -8.07 9.18
CA SER A 93 22.13 -8.49 9.87
C SER A 93 23.01 -7.31 10.32
N SER A 94 22.81 -6.15 9.69
CA SER A 94 23.59 -4.93 10.00
C SER A 94 22.79 -3.66 9.68
N GLN A 95 23.21 -2.56 10.26
CA GLN A 95 22.69 -1.22 9.94
C GLN A 95 22.87 -0.88 8.46
N HIS A 96 23.99 -1.26 7.85
CA HIS A 96 24.25 -1.02 6.45
C HIS A 96 23.26 -1.76 5.53
N GLU A 97 22.93 -2.99 5.86
CA GLU A 97 21.93 -3.77 5.13
C GLU A 97 20.54 -3.11 5.18
N PHE A 98 20.16 -2.60 6.34
CA PHE A 98 18.91 -1.84 6.50
C PHE A 98 18.92 -0.53 5.69
N GLN A 99 20.04 0.21 5.69
CA GLN A 99 20.17 1.42 4.89
C GLN A 99 20.04 1.12 3.39
N ASN A 100 20.66 0.06 2.90
CA ASN A 100 20.52 -0.37 1.50
C ASN A 100 19.07 -0.73 1.14
N TYR A 101 18.36 -1.39 2.05
CA TYR A 101 16.94 -1.66 1.88
C TYR A 101 16.15 -0.35 1.76
N LEU A 102 16.37 0.63 2.64
CA LEU A 102 15.68 1.93 2.60
C LEU A 102 15.96 2.67 1.29
N ILE A 103 17.19 2.69 0.82
CA ILE A 103 17.57 3.30 -0.47
C ILE A 103 16.79 2.63 -1.61
N THR A 104 16.71 1.29 -1.60
CA THR A 104 15.96 0.53 -2.61
C THR A 104 14.48 0.90 -2.58
N GLU A 105 13.83 0.83 -1.42
CA GLU A 105 12.39 1.03 -1.28
C GLU A 105 11.96 2.49 -1.45
N LEU A 106 12.76 3.44 -0.97
CA LEU A 106 12.35 4.84 -0.93
C LEU A 106 12.87 5.67 -2.12
N LEU A 107 13.89 5.22 -2.82
CA LEU A 107 14.47 5.95 -3.95
C LEU A 107 14.37 5.17 -5.26
N TYR A 108 14.90 3.96 -5.34
CA TYR A 108 14.93 3.20 -6.60
C TYR A 108 13.58 2.69 -7.03
N ARG A 109 12.81 2.09 -6.13
CA ARG A 109 11.48 1.58 -6.46
C ARG A 109 10.54 2.67 -6.98
N PRO A 110 10.37 3.83 -6.32
CA PRO A 110 9.55 4.91 -6.86
C PRO A 110 10.08 5.48 -8.18
N ALA A 111 11.42 5.53 -8.36
CA ALA A 111 12.01 5.99 -9.60
C ALA A 111 11.70 5.07 -10.79
N ILE A 112 11.61 3.76 -10.56
CA ILE A 112 11.21 2.77 -11.58
C ILE A 112 9.70 2.84 -11.81
N GLU A 113 8.90 2.86 -10.75
CA GLU A 113 7.43 2.85 -10.82
C GLU A 113 6.83 4.13 -11.43
N LYS A 114 7.57 5.26 -11.44
CA LYS A 114 7.11 6.51 -12.05
C LYS A 114 6.77 6.39 -13.53
N HIS A 115 7.27 5.37 -14.23
CA HIS A 115 6.96 5.12 -15.63
C HIS A 115 5.55 4.53 -15.84
N GLU A 116 4.84 4.16 -14.80
CA GLU A 116 3.44 3.78 -14.91
C GLU A 116 2.55 5.02 -15.04
N CYS A 117 1.89 5.15 -16.19
CA CYS A 117 0.92 6.22 -16.45
C CYS A 117 -0.45 5.82 -15.87
N PHE A 118 -0.69 6.14 -14.60
CA PHE A 118 -1.87 5.69 -13.85
C PHE A 118 -3.19 5.95 -14.60
N GLY A 119 -3.48 7.18 -14.96
CA GLY A 119 -4.77 7.55 -15.59
C GLY A 119 -5.01 6.82 -16.90
N HIS A 120 -4.00 6.78 -17.76
CA HIS A 120 -4.07 6.08 -19.05
C HIS A 120 -4.16 4.55 -18.88
N ASN A 121 -3.29 3.98 -18.04
CA ASN A 121 -3.22 2.53 -17.84
C ASN A 121 -4.50 2.00 -17.20
N VAL A 122 -5.03 2.67 -16.16
CA VAL A 122 -6.27 2.26 -15.51
C VAL A 122 -7.46 2.39 -16.46
N ALA A 123 -7.54 3.46 -17.25
CA ALA A 123 -8.60 3.63 -18.26
C ALA A 123 -8.56 2.55 -19.35
N SER A 124 -7.38 2.22 -19.84
CA SER A 124 -7.16 1.14 -20.83
C SER A 124 -7.53 -0.23 -20.26
N ARG A 125 -7.06 -0.54 -19.05
CA ARG A 125 -7.40 -1.78 -18.33
C ARG A 125 -8.90 -1.90 -18.07
N HIS A 126 -9.56 -0.82 -17.63
CA HIS A 126 -11.01 -0.77 -17.43
C HIS A 126 -11.76 -1.11 -18.71
N HIS A 127 -11.38 -0.49 -19.84
CA HIS A 127 -12.01 -0.77 -21.14
C HIS A 127 -11.82 -2.23 -21.56
N ALA A 128 -10.64 -2.80 -21.38
CA ALA A 128 -10.38 -4.20 -21.66
C ALA A 128 -11.23 -5.13 -20.77
N CYS A 129 -11.29 -4.86 -19.46
CA CYS A 129 -12.07 -5.65 -18.51
C CYS A 129 -13.57 -5.64 -18.82
N GLN A 130 -14.13 -4.50 -19.25
CA GLN A 130 -15.55 -4.40 -19.62
C GLN A 130 -15.98 -5.38 -20.72
N LYS A 131 -15.05 -5.78 -21.58
CA LYS A 131 -15.32 -6.76 -22.65
C LYS A 131 -15.36 -8.19 -22.11
N LEU A 132 -14.84 -8.44 -20.93
CA LEU A 132 -14.67 -9.78 -20.35
C LEU A 132 -15.67 -10.06 -19.22
N PHE A 133 -15.95 -9.05 -18.39
CA PHE A 133 -16.81 -9.19 -17.22
C PHE A 133 -17.33 -7.83 -16.74
N LYS A 134 -18.27 -7.88 -15.77
CA LYS A 134 -18.81 -6.66 -15.16
C LYS A 134 -17.77 -5.99 -14.27
N VAL A 135 -17.54 -4.70 -14.49
CA VAL A 135 -16.58 -3.88 -13.74
C VAL A 135 -17.26 -2.67 -13.11
N PRO A 136 -16.67 -2.09 -12.03
CA PRO A 136 -17.12 -0.81 -11.48
C PRO A 136 -17.04 0.30 -12.51
N SER A 137 -17.84 1.36 -12.33
CA SER A 137 -17.76 2.52 -13.23
C SER A 137 -16.42 3.27 -13.05
N LYS A 138 -15.96 3.93 -14.10
CA LYS A 138 -14.79 4.84 -14.01
C LYS A 138 -14.96 5.90 -12.94
N ARG A 139 -16.20 6.39 -12.74
CA ARG A 139 -16.51 7.37 -11.70
C ARG A 139 -16.25 6.81 -10.30
N HIS A 140 -16.63 5.56 -10.05
CA HIS A 140 -16.36 4.88 -8.78
C HIS A 140 -14.86 4.72 -8.52
N ILE A 141 -14.10 4.28 -9.53
CA ILE A 141 -12.63 4.15 -9.43
C ILE A 141 -11.98 5.51 -9.15
N ALA A 142 -12.42 6.56 -9.84
CA ALA A 142 -11.92 7.93 -9.62
C ALA A 142 -12.22 8.43 -8.19
N GLN A 143 -13.39 8.09 -7.62
CA GLN A 143 -13.71 8.41 -6.22
C GLN A 143 -12.73 7.76 -5.23
N VAL A 144 -12.38 6.49 -5.44
CA VAL A 144 -11.37 5.80 -4.62
C VAL A 144 -10.02 6.51 -4.68
N ALA A 145 -9.58 6.85 -5.89
CA ALA A 145 -8.31 7.56 -6.12
C ALA A 145 -8.36 9.05 -5.73
N ASN A 146 -9.53 9.56 -5.34
CA ASN A 146 -9.76 10.99 -5.03
C ASN A 146 -9.31 11.93 -6.16
N ILE A 147 -9.65 11.56 -7.39
CA ILE A 147 -9.36 12.34 -8.61
C ILE A 147 -10.66 12.61 -9.38
N HIS A 148 -10.61 13.56 -10.30
CA HIS A 148 -11.72 13.76 -11.22
C HIS A 148 -11.79 12.63 -12.25
N TYR A 149 -13.01 12.12 -12.55
CA TYR A 149 -13.18 10.97 -13.44
C TYR A 149 -12.66 11.20 -14.87
N SER A 150 -12.58 12.46 -15.32
CA SER A 150 -12.00 12.79 -16.63
C SER A 150 -10.51 12.45 -16.75
N THR A 151 -9.82 12.23 -15.64
CA THR A 151 -8.42 11.76 -15.62
C THR A 151 -8.30 10.34 -16.16
N LEU A 152 -9.37 9.52 -16.07
CA LEU A 152 -9.43 8.16 -16.58
C LEU A 152 -9.91 8.14 -18.03
N ARG A 153 -9.09 8.63 -18.94
CA ARG A 153 -9.38 8.64 -20.39
C ARG A 153 -8.49 7.67 -21.14
N VAL A 154 -9.10 6.99 -22.09
CA VAL A 154 -8.36 6.26 -23.14
C VAL A 154 -8.11 7.28 -24.25
N SER A 155 -6.88 7.54 -24.53
CA SER A 155 -6.47 8.35 -25.68
C SER A 155 -6.48 7.51 -26.95
#